data_12a7a4349decdc8e1974a5b351de7962
#
_entry.id   12a7a4349decdc8e1974a5b351de7962
#
_cell.length_a   1.000
_cell.length_b   1.000
_cell.length_c   1.000
_cell.angle_alpha   90.00
_cell.angle_beta   90.00
_cell.angle_gamma   90.00
#
_symmetry.space_group_name_H-M   'P 1'
#
loop_
_entity.id
_entity.type
_entity.pdbx_description
1 polymer ?
#
loop_
_entity_poly.entity_id
_entity_poly.type
_entity_poly.pdbx_seq_one_letter_code
_entity_poly.pdbx_strand_id
1 'polypeptide(L)'
;MTRRQTTTAQFVTGDAVFAGWRDDVLTGKGPVVFPHTLPVPEISPGHVTLLGGAPGAGKTALVMACVVEALRHTDTLRALVANVEMSPAALLDRQLARLSGLEAEVIRHRRFTAEHADRLDAGLATVESFVDRLAFLEPPFDLSNVAHAADA
;
A
#
# COMPACT_ATOMS: atom_id res chain seq x y z
N MET A 1 -3.03 -33.12 -20.99
CA MET A 1 -3.92 -32.29 -21.83
C MET A 1 -4.54 -31.21 -20.93
N THR A 2 -3.91 -30.05 -20.86
CA THR A 2 -4.35 -28.95 -19.97
C THR A 2 -5.42 -28.15 -20.69
N ARG A 3 -6.65 -28.20 -20.20
CA ARG A 3 -7.78 -27.42 -20.71
C ARG A 3 -7.52 -25.95 -20.48
N ARG A 4 -7.19 -25.18 -21.54
CA ARG A 4 -7.21 -23.72 -21.49
C ARG A 4 -8.64 -23.29 -21.17
N GLN A 5 -8.85 -22.73 -19.98
CA GLN A 5 -10.06 -21.99 -19.69
C GLN A 5 -10.04 -20.72 -20.56
N THR A 6 -10.92 -20.68 -21.54
CA THR A 6 -11.16 -19.48 -22.34
C THR A 6 -11.95 -18.51 -21.46
N THR A 7 -11.28 -17.57 -20.84
CA THR A 7 -11.95 -16.46 -20.16
C THR A 7 -12.63 -15.62 -21.23
N THR A 8 -13.94 -15.67 -21.29
CA THR A 8 -14.72 -14.81 -22.17
C THR A 8 -14.57 -13.38 -21.67
N ALA A 9 -14.07 -12.48 -22.52
CA ALA A 9 -13.95 -11.07 -22.17
C ALA A 9 -15.35 -10.53 -21.82
N GLN A 10 -15.50 -10.02 -20.59
CA GLN A 10 -16.70 -9.32 -20.15
C GLN A 10 -16.51 -7.83 -20.49
N PHE A 11 -17.51 -7.23 -21.08
CA PHE A 11 -17.56 -5.79 -21.35
C PHE A 11 -18.87 -5.21 -20.84
N VAL A 12 -18.83 -3.96 -20.45
CA VAL A 12 -20.00 -3.17 -20.05
C VAL A 12 -20.21 -2.07 -21.07
N THR A 13 -21.43 -1.89 -21.53
CA THR A 13 -21.77 -0.84 -22.51
C THR A 13 -21.90 0.53 -21.84
N GLY A 14 -21.68 1.61 -22.61
CA GLY A 14 -21.76 2.95 -22.08
C GLY A 14 -23.13 3.32 -21.52
N ASP A 15 -24.21 2.83 -22.11
CA ASP A 15 -25.58 3.03 -21.63
C ASP A 15 -25.84 2.34 -20.28
N ALA A 16 -25.23 1.17 -20.06
CA ALA A 16 -25.35 0.46 -18.78
C ALA A 16 -24.71 1.20 -17.61
N VAL A 17 -23.65 1.99 -17.84
CA VAL A 17 -22.97 2.77 -16.80
C VAL A 17 -23.44 4.22 -16.71
N PHE A 18 -24.09 4.73 -17.78
CA PHE A 18 -24.41 6.15 -17.93
C PHE A 18 -25.31 6.71 -16.82
N ALA A 19 -26.32 5.95 -16.39
CA ALA A 19 -27.27 6.42 -15.38
C ALA A 19 -26.56 6.65 -14.03
N GLY A 20 -25.76 5.70 -13.56
CA GLY A 20 -24.99 5.83 -12.33
C GLY A 20 -23.94 6.93 -12.41
N TRP A 21 -23.18 6.99 -13.50
CA TRP A 21 -22.21 8.05 -13.73
C TRP A 21 -22.84 9.45 -13.72
N ARG A 22 -23.99 9.61 -14.41
CA ARG A 22 -24.72 10.87 -14.42
C ARG A 22 -25.17 11.30 -13.05
N ASP A 23 -25.68 10.35 -12.23
CA ASP A 23 -26.09 10.62 -10.87
C ASP A 23 -24.92 11.07 -10.00
N ASP A 24 -23.80 10.36 -10.04
CA ASP A 24 -22.55 10.74 -9.35
C ASP A 24 -22.08 12.15 -9.75
N VAL A 25 -22.13 12.51 -11.03
CA VAL A 25 -21.78 13.85 -11.53
C VAL A 25 -22.74 14.92 -10.98
N LEU A 26 -24.04 14.66 -11.02
CA LEU A 26 -25.05 15.65 -10.59
C LEU A 26 -25.08 15.81 -9.07
N THR A 27 -24.74 14.77 -8.30
CA THR A 27 -24.66 14.82 -6.82
C THR A 27 -23.30 15.31 -6.32
N GLY A 28 -22.32 15.52 -7.24
CA GLY A 28 -20.97 15.93 -6.86
C GLY A 28 -20.15 14.85 -6.17
N LYS A 29 -20.52 13.58 -6.32
CA LYS A 29 -19.78 12.44 -5.78
C LYS A 29 -18.52 12.22 -6.61
N GLY A 30 -17.40 12.63 -6.06
CA GLY A 30 -16.07 12.43 -6.67
C GLY A 30 -15.59 10.98 -6.62
N PRO A 31 -14.53 10.65 -7.38
CA PRO A 31 -13.90 9.35 -7.32
C PRO A 31 -13.34 9.07 -5.92
N VAL A 32 -13.26 7.81 -5.55
CA VAL A 32 -12.55 7.39 -4.34
C VAL A 32 -11.05 7.62 -4.55
N VAL A 33 -10.43 8.38 -3.66
CA VAL A 33 -8.98 8.64 -3.65
C VAL A 33 -8.46 8.23 -2.28
N PHE A 34 -7.36 7.48 -2.26
CA PHE A 34 -6.70 7.13 -1.00
C PHE A 34 -5.85 8.31 -0.53
N PRO A 35 -6.13 8.87 0.65
CA PRO A 35 -5.48 10.09 1.10
C PRO A 35 -4.00 9.85 1.42
N HIS A 36 -3.16 10.78 0.99
CA HIS A 36 -1.76 10.89 1.39
C HIS A 36 -1.29 12.35 1.26
N THR A 37 -0.29 12.72 2.04
CA THR A 37 0.29 14.09 2.02
C THR A 37 1.54 14.19 1.16
N LEU A 38 1.92 13.10 0.48
CA LEU A 38 3.13 13.01 -0.31
C LEU A 38 2.95 13.63 -1.70
N PRO A 39 4.03 14.18 -2.31
CA PRO A 39 3.97 14.80 -3.64
C PRO A 39 3.98 13.75 -4.76
N VAL A 40 2.99 12.87 -4.77
CA VAL A 40 2.80 11.84 -5.78
C VAL A 40 1.38 11.94 -6.35
N PRO A 41 1.10 11.37 -7.54
CA PRO A 41 -0.25 11.33 -8.09
C PRO A 41 -1.24 10.66 -7.16
N GLU A 42 -2.50 11.04 -7.29
CA GLU A 42 -3.61 10.40 -6.57
C GLU A 42 -3.64 8.89 -6.83
N ILE A 43 -3.87 8.13 -5.76
CA ILE A 43 -4.01 6.67 -5.81
C ILE A 43 -5.49 6.35 -5.66
N SER A 44 -6.06 5.66 -6.64
CA SER A 44 -7.50 5.38 -6.72
C SER A 44 -7.75 3.92 -7.10
N PRO A 45 -8.90 3.35 -6.75
CA PRO A 45 -9.29 2.02 -7.19
C PRO A 45 -9.32 1.90 -8.72
N GLY A 46 -8.94 0.74 -9.25
CA GLY A 46 -8.96 0.46 -10.68
C GLY A 46 -7.82 1.09 -11.48
N HIS A 47 -6.90 1.80 -10.84
CA HIS A 47 -5.73 2.40 -11.50
C HIS A 47 -4.45 1.63 -11.19
N VAL A 48 -3.56 1.59 -12.17
CA VAL A 48 -2.18 1.10 -12.02
C VAL A 48 -1.24 2.29 -12.06
N THR A 49 -0.51 2.52 -10.97
CA THR A 49 0.50 3.58 -10.89
C THR A 49 1.89 2.96 -11.02
N LEU A 50 2.66 3.41 -12.01
CA LEU A 50 4.03 2.97 -12.25
C LEU A 50 5.02 4.03 -11.74
N LEU A 51 5.88 3.65 -10.80
CA LEU A 51 6.96 4.50 -10.29
C LEU A 51 8.31 4.06 -10.84
N GLY A 52 8.88 4.87 -11.73
CA GLY A 52 10.21 4.67 -12.32
C GLY A 52 11.29 5.47 -11.58
N GLY A 53 12.54 4.98 -11.62
CA GLY A 53 13.70 5.70 -11.07
C GLY A 53 14.94 4.81 -10.96
N ALA A 54 16.11 5.44 -10.82
CA ALA A 54 17.38 4.73 -10.66
C ALA A 54 17.39 3.82 -9.42
N PRO A 55 18.25 2.79 -9.38
CA PRO A 55 18.53 2.03 -8.16
C PRO A 55 18.92 2.98 -7.02
N GLY A 56 18.39 2.74 -5.81
CA GLY A 56 18.66 3.59 -4.64
C GLY A 56 17.90 4.92 -4.57
N ALA A 57 17.11 5.30 -5.59
CA ALA A 57 16.35 6.55 -5.61
C ALA A 57 15.19 6.62 -4.59
N GLY A 58 15.00 5.60 -3.76
CA GLY A 58 13.98 5.60 -2.72
C GLY A 58 12.56 5.17 -3.16
N LYS A 59 12.41 4.54 -4.34
CA LYS A 59 11.10 4.07 -4.85
C LYS A 59 10.30 3.28 -3.82
N THR A 60 10.90 2.24 -3.26
CA THR A 60 10.25 1.39 -2.23
C THR A 60 9.89 2.19 -0.98
N ALA A 61 10.75 3.11 -0.56
CA ALA A 61 10.48 3.97 0.59
C ALA A 61 9.27 4.88 0.34
N LEU A 62 9.17 5.47 -0.86
CA LEU A 62 8.06 6.32 -1.26
C LEU A 62 6.75 5.53 -1.35
N VAL A 63 6.75 4.36 -2.03
CA VAL A 63 5.55 3.51 -2.14
C VAL A 63 5.07 3.08 -0.76
N MET A 64 5.96 2.60 0.10
CA MET A 64 5.59 2.21 1.46
C MET A 64 5.08 3.39 2.29
N ALA A 65 5.64 4.58 2.12
CA ALA A 65 5.13 5.78 2.77
C ALA A 65 3.71 6.11 2.31
N CYS A 66 3.41 6.01 1.00
CA CYS A 66 2.05 6.20 0.47
C CYS A 66 1.07 5.17 1.04
N VAL A 67 1.44 3.89 1.05
CA VAL A 67 0.61 2.81 1.61
C VAL A 67 0.30 3.07 3.08
N VAL A 68 1.31 3.39 3.87
CA VAL A 68 1.13 3.66 5.31
C VAL A 68 0.28 4.90 5.56
N GLU A 69 0.47 5.98 4.81
CA GLU A 69 -0.38 7.17 4.92
C GLU A 69 -1.85 6.84 4.58
N ALA A 70 -2.09 6.12 3.49
CA ALA A 70 -3.43 5.70 3.10
C ALA A 70 -4.11 4.83 4.17
N LEU A 71 -3.38 3.86 4.74
CA LEU A 71 -3.87 3.00 5.83
C LEU A 71 -4.18 3.78 7.12
N ARG A 72 -3.38 4.81 7.44
CA ARG A 72 -3.59 5.66 8.62
C ARG A 72 -4.81 6.57 8.50
N HIS A 73 -5.18 6.93 7.28
CA HIS A 73 -6.31 7.85 7.01
C HIS A 73 -7.58 7.14 6.54
N THR A 74 -7.53 5.82 6.33
CA THR A 74 -8.66 5.05 5.80
C THR A 74 -8.77 3.71 6.53
N ASP A 75 -9.66 3.62 7.52
CA ASP A 75 -9.80 2.44 8.38
C ASP A 75 -10.29 1.18 7.66
N THR A 76 -10.97 1.34 6.53
CA THR A 76 -11.49 0.23 5.72
C THR A 76 -10.51 -0.27 4.67
N LEU A 77 -9.41 0.46 4.44
CA LEU A 77 -8.40 0.09 3.46
C LEU A 77 -7.56 -1.07 3.99
N ARG A 78 -7.31 -2.05 3.13
CA ARG A 78 -6.30 -3.10 3.30
C ARG A 78 -5.26 -2.98 2.21
N ALA A 79 -4.03 -3.32 2.51
CA ALA A 79 -2.94 -3.28 1.55
C ALA A 79 -2.17 -4.60 1.52
N LEU A 80 -1.88 -5.08 0.32
CA LEU A 80 -1.01 -6.23 0.08
C LEU A 80 0.28 -5.77 -0.57
N VAL A 81 1.41 -6.09 0.05
CA VAL A 81 2.74 -5.76 -0.45
C VAL A 81 3.45 -7.01 -0.94
N ALA A 82 3.74 -7.08 -2.24
CA ALA A 82 4.59 -8.10 -2.84
C ALA A 82 5.98 -7.49 -3.09
N ASN A 83 6.95 -7.80 -2.22
CA ASN A 83 8.31 -7.28 -2.33
C ASN A 83 9.34 -8.41 -2.38
N VAL A 84 10.15 -8.45 -3.46
CA VAL A 84 11.14 -9.50 -3.70
C VAL A 84 12.55 -9.14 -3.18
N GLU A 85 12.81 -7.86 -2.89
CA GLU A 85 14.16 -7.39 -2.53
C GLU A 85 14.39 -7.37 -1.02
N MET A 86 13.33 -7.15 -0.24
CA MET A 86 13.44 -6.91 1.20
C MET A 86 12.43 -7.74 1.97
N SER A 87 12.84 -8.21 3.15
CA SER A 87 11.92 -8.89 4.06
C SER A 87 10.85 -7.94 4.61
N PRO A 88 9.66 -8.46 5.00
CA PRO A 88 8.64 -7.68 5.70
C PRO A 88 9.18 -6.90 6.90
N ALA A 89 10.02 -7.54 7.72
CA ALA A 89 10.64 -6.91 8.89
C ALA A 89 11.52 -5.71 8.50
N ALA A 90 12.30 -5.80 7.40
CA ALA A 90 13.12 -4.69 6.94
C ALA A 90 12.27 -3.53 6.39
N LEU A 91 11.10 -3.81 5.80
CA LEU A 91 10.15 -2.79 5.39
C LEU A 91 9.52 -2.10 6.60
N LEU A 92 9.11 -2.85 7.62
CA LEU A 92 8.57 -2.31 8.87
C LEU A 92 9.61 -1.50 9.64
N ASP A 93 10.87 -1.94 9.72
CA ASP A 93 11.96 -1.17 10.34
C ASP A 93 12.11 0.22 9.70
N ARG A 94 12.03 0.30 8.36
CA ARG A 94 12.09 1.59 7.65
C ARG A 94 10.89 2.48 7.95
N GLN A 95 9.70 1.89 8.05
CA GLN A 95 8.51 2.67 8.42
C GLN A 95 8.57 3.12 9.87
N LEU A 96 9.03 2.28 10.79
CA LEU A 96 9.23 2.66 12.18
C LEU A 96 10.25 3.82 12.31
N ALA A 97 11.36 3.76 11.57
CA ALA A 97 12.33 4.87 11.53
C ALA A 97 11.69 6.18 11.06
N ARG A 98 10.89 6.11 9.99
CA ARG A 98 10.16 7.28 9.47
C ARG A 98 9.14 7.83 10.47
N LEU A 99 8.36 6.96 11.10
CA LEU A 99 7.25 7.34 12.00
C LEU A 99 7.74 7.82 13.35
N SER A 100 8.79 7.21 13.90
CA SER A 100 9.41 7.62 15.16
C SER A 100 10.38 8.79 14.99
N GLY A 101 10.87 9.05 13.77
CA GLY A 101 11.93 10.00 13.47
C GLY A 101 13.29 9.57 14.05
N LEU A 102 13.45 8.32 14.43
CA LEU A 102 14.74 7.75 14.83
C LEU A 102 15.56 7.39 13.60
N GLU A 103 16.88 7.39 13.74
CA GLU A 103 17.76 6.96 12.65
C GLU A 103 17.54 5.49 12.29
N ALA A 104 17.52 5.19 10.98
CA ALA A 104 17.29 3.84 10.48
C ALA A 104 18.32 2.82 11.03
N GLU A 105 19.56 3.24 11.24
CA GLU A 105 20.61 2.41 11.84
C GLU A 105 20.33 2.06 13.31
N VAL A 106 19.75 2.99 14.08
CA VAL A 106 19.33 2.75 15.47
C VAL A 106 18.22 1.69 15.50
N ILE A 107 17.22 1.82 14.64
CA ILE A 107 16.12 0.84 14.51
C ILE A 107 16.67 -0.51 14.06
N ARG A 108 17.42 -0.55 12.96
CA ARG A 108 17.95 -1.78 12.36
C ARG A 108 18.79 -2.60 13.32
N HIS A 109 19.64 -1.95 14.09
CA HIS A 109 20.55 -2.60 15.03
C HIS A 109 20.02 -2.68 16.46
N ARG A 110 18.76 -2.22 16.69
CA ARG A 110 18.11 -2.23 18.03
C ARG A 110 18.95 -1.51 19.10
N ARG A 111 19.66 -0.44 18.71
CA ARG A 111 20.55 0.33 19.61
C ARG A 111 19.78 1.44 20.31
N PHE A 112 18.77 1.07 21.07
CA PHE A 112 17.93 2.01 21.79
C PHE A 112 18.59 2.47 23.09
N THR A 113 18.43 3.76 23.41
CA THR A 113 18.77 4.39 24.67
C THR A 113 17.51 4.91 25.35
N ALA A 114 17.59 5.34 26.60
CA ALA A 114 16.46 5.94 27.30
C ALA A 114 15.88 7.18 26.57
N GLU A 115 16.72 7.94 25.87
CA GLU A 115 16.31 9.13 25.10
C GLU A 115 15.43 8.78 23.89
N HIS A 116 15.48 7.54 23.43
CA HIS A 116 14.68 7.06 22.29
C HIS A 116 13.29 6.56 22.70
N ALA A 117 13.06 6.30 24.01
CA ALA A 117 11.90 5.56 24.50
C ALA A 117 10.57 6.16 24.03
N ASP A 118 10.31 7.42 24.32
CA ASP A 118 9.05 8.08 23.97
C ASP A 118 8.77 8.10 22.44
N ARG A 119 9.83 8.32 21.66
CA ARG A 119 9.73 8.35 20.18
C ARG A 119 9.52 6.94 19.62
N LEU A 120 10.16 5.95 20.19
CA LEU A 120 9.99 4.56 19.81
C LEU A 120 8.58 4.08 20.12
N ASP A 121 8.07 4.36 21.31
CA ASP A 121 6.72 3.99 21.74
C ASP A 121 5.65 4.67 20.86
N ALA A 122 5.80 5.95 20.57
CA ALA A 122 4.90 6.66 19.66
C ALA A 122 4.92 6.08 18.25
N GLY A 123 6.11 5.73 17.75
CA GLY A 123 6.28 5.08 16.46
C GLY A 123 5.64 3.70 16.40
N LEU A 124 5.83 2.88 17.42
CA LEU A 124 5.22 1.54 17.55
C LEU A 124 3.71 1.63 17.63
N ALA A 125 3.15 2.50 18.49
CA ALA A 125 1.72 2.72 18.56
C ALA A 125 1.11 3.14 17.20
N THR A 126 1.85 3.93 16.43
CA THR A 126 1.43 4.29 15.08
C THR A 126 1.43 3.07 14.14
N VAL A 127 2.44 2.21 14.19
CA VAL A 127 2.48 0.96 13.40
C VAL A 127 1.34 0.03 13.81
N GLU A 128 1.09 -0.15 15.09
CA GLU A 128 0.01 -0.98 15.63
C GLU A 128 -1.37 -0.54 15.15
N SER A 129 -1.58 0.75 14.89
CA SER A 129 -2.87 1.28 14.44
C SER A 129 -3.29 0.84 13.04
N PHE A 130 -2.39 0.28 12.22
CA PHE A 130 -2.69 -0.13 10.84
C PHE A 130 -2.13 -1.50 10.44
N VAL A 131 -1.26 -2.12 11.25
CA VAL A 131 -0.51 -3.31 10.85
C VAL A 131 -1.40 -4.53 10.57
N ASP A 132 -2.54 -4.63 11.19
CA ASP A 132 -3.57 -5.66 10.96
C ASP A 132 -4.22 -5.58 9.57
N ARG A 133 -4.10 -4.43 8.90
CA ARG A 133 -4.60 -4.16 7.55
C ARG A 133 -3.50 -4.15 6.48
N LEU A 134 -2.25 -4.45 6.88
CA LEU A 134 -1.09 -4.53 6.01
C LEU A 134 -0.63 -5.98 5.90
N ALA A 135 -0.77 -6.57 4.72
CA ALA A 135 -0.30 -7.92 4.45
C ALA A 135 0.95 -7.91 3.56
N PHE A 136 1.81 -8.90 3.73
CA PHE A 136 2.97 -9.13 2.88
C PHE A 136 2.84 -10.47 2.19
N LEU A 137 2.96 -10.47 0.86
CA LEU A 137 2.96 -11.70 0.08
C LEU A 137 4.29 -12.43 0.28
N GLU A 138 4.22 -13.72 0.55
CA GLU A 138 5.37 -14.63 0.55
C GLU A 138 5.57 -15.29 -0.83
N PRO A 139 6.79 -15.76 -1.14
CA PRO A 139 7.04 -16.49 -2.38
C PRO A 139 6.11 -17.71 -2.54
N PRO A 140 5.76 -18.11 -3.78
CA PRO A 140 6.21 -17.55 -5.04
C PRO A 140 5.46 -16.28 -5.47
N PHE A 141 6.20 -15.33 -6.05
CA PHE A 141 5.66 -14.03 -6.51
C PHE A 141 5.17 -14.14 -7.96
N ASP A 142 4.12 -14.86 -8.22
CA ASP A 142 3.46 -14.92 -9.52
C ASP A 142 2.08 -14.24 -9.49
N LEU A 143 1.55 -13.92 -10.67
CA LEU A 143 0.28 -13.20 -10.79
C LEU A 143 -0.90 -13.97 -10.19
N SER A 144 -0.86 -15.30 -10.21
CA SER A 144 -1.93 -16.13 -9.64
C SER A 144 -1.97 -16.00 -8.11
N ASN A 145 -0.79 -16.04 -7.46
CA ASN A 145 -0.70 -15.88 -6.03
C ASN A 145 -1.02 -14.45 -5.57
N VAL A 146 -0.60 -13.44 -6.35
CA VAL A 146 -0.98 -12.04 -6.07
C VAL A 146 -2.49 -11.87 -6.13
N ALA A 147 -3.14 -12.39 -7.19
CA ALA A 147 -4.59 -12.31 -7.33
C ALA A 147 -5.31 -13.04 -6.19
N HIS A 148 -4.89 -14.28 -5.88
CA HIS A 148 -5.49 -15.06 -4.80
C HIS A 148 -5.36 -14.37 -3.43
N ALA A 149 -4.19 -13.80 -3.14
CA ALA A 149 -3.96 -13.10 -1.88
C ALA A 149 -4.72 -11.75 -1.80
N ALA A 150 -5.02 -11.12 -2.93
CA ALA A 150 -5.80 -9.89 -2.97
C ALA A 150 -7.30 -10.14 -2.76
N ASP A 151 -7.79 -11.35 -3.05
CA ASP A 151 -9.19 -11.75 -2.88
C ASP A 151 -9.49 -12.33 -1.49
N ALA A 152 -8.46 -12.57 -0.65
CA ALA A 152 -8.58 -13.16 0.68
C ALA A 152 -8.77 -12.11 1.79
#